data_d71c738192eaafae9e0ff18a8b64faee
#
_entry.id   d71c738192eaafae9e0ff18a8b64faee
#
_cell.length_a   1.000
_cell.length_b   1.000
_cell.length_c   1.000
_cell.angle_alpha   90.00
_cell.angle_beta   90.00
_cell.angle_gamma   90.00
#
_symmetry.space_group_name_H-M   'P 1'
#
loop_
_entity.id
_entity.type
_entity.pdbx_description
1 polymer ?
#
loop_
_entity_poly.entity_id
_entity_poly.type
_entity_poly.pdbx_seq_one_letter_code
_entity_poly.pdbx_strand_id
1 'polypeptide(L)'
;MQGTIGQHFYRFIGKTTAIILSALLSGGMAMADASEWRVMEAADGTRVHYQYWAANNQPHTTVQIVHGAAEHSGRYDRFAKFLNSHGYAVYATDHRGHGRTLVRSEELGDAGPDSWNHFVKDEMQLSGIIRDQHPDADLVLFGHSMGSFIAQDYITRQPEQLDGLILSGTAYGPPPPQDLLDALNARAEEAPLADSEIWAGIFTDFNKPFSDEPGFEWLSRDEAEVRKYVNDPLSGFAFSNELVRDFFQGMADLRDPEREQNIPQDLPVLVIQGELDPVGDNLEATKALLTRFDELGLSNVEHEFYDNARHELLNETNREEVQQDVLGWLDGLTR
;
A
#
# COMPACT_ATOMS: atom_id res chain seq x y z
N MET A 1 30.15 -29.86 -71.34
CA MET A 1 29.82 -31.30 -71.39
C MET A 1 28.67 -31.44 -70.39
N GLN A 2 27.44 -31.47 -70.87
CA GLN A 2 26.61 -32.63 -71.16
C GLN A 2 26.43 -33.45 -69.86
N GLY A 3 25.26 -33.78 -69.39
CA GLY A 3 23.87 -33.84 -69.87
C GLY A 3 22.94 -34.12 -68.69
N THR A 4 21.81 -33.66 -68.75
CA THR A 4 20.44 -34.09 -69.11
C THR A 4 19.89 -35.39 -68.53
N ILE A 5 18.58 -35.30 -68.13
CA ILE A 5 17.48 -36.28 -68.09
C ILE A 5 17.37 -37.04 -66.72
N GLY A 6 16.20 -37.19 -66.11
CA GLY A 6 14.84 -37.14 -66.58
C GLY A 6 13.81 -37.28 -65.47
N GLN A 7 12.62 -36.86 -65.76
CA GLN A 7 11.37 -36.94 -65.02
C GLN A 7 10.95 -38.40 -64.76
N HIS A 8 10.33 -38.66 -63.58
CA HIS A 8 9.20 -39.58 -63.53
C HIS A 8 8.19 -39.20 -62.47
N PHE A 9 6.99 -38.94 -62.94
CA PHE A 9 5.73 -38.83 -62.15
C PHE A 9 5.39 -40.18 -61.54
N TYR A 10 5.01 -40.20 -60.25
CA TYR A 10 4.04 -41.15 -59.76
C TYR A 10 3.05 -40.49 -58.81
N ARG A 11 1.82 -40.49 -59.26
CA ARG A 11 0.59 -40.14 -58.54
C ARG A 11 0.26 -41.31 -57.58
N PHE A 12 0.11 -41.10 -56.29
CA PHE A 12 -0.63 -42.02 -55.44
C PHE A 12 -1.69 -41.27 -54.63
N ILE A 13 -2.94 -41.64 -54.87
CA ILE A 13 -4.15 -41.29 -54.15
C ILE A 13 -4.19 -42.14 -52.90
N GLY A 14 -4.41 -41.60 -51.73
CA GLY A 14 -4.51 -42.39 -50.51
C GLY A 14 -5.01 -41.61 -49.30
N LYS A 15 -6.35 -41.58 -49.16
CA LYS A 15 -7.12 -41.54 -47.93
C LYS A 15 -6.71 -40.57 -46.81
N THR A 16 -7.45 -39.48 -46.73
CA THR A 16 -7.59 -38.59 -45.58
C THR A 16 -8.16 -39.36 -44.36
N THR A 17 -7.35 -39.64 -43.38
CA THR A 17 -7.81 -40.07 -42.06
C THR A 17 -7.82 -38.82 -41.18
N ALA A 18 -8.99 -38.28 -40.88
CA ALA A 18 -9.19 -37.21 -39.93
C ALA A 18 -8.88 -37.76 -38.53
N ILE A 19 -7.75 -37.36 -37.97
CA ILE A 19 -7.47 -37.53 -36.54
C ILE A 19 -8.16 -36.35 -35.82
N ILE A 20 -9.27 -36.65 -35.18
CA ILE A 20 -9.93 -35.78 -34.20
C ILE A 20 -9.00 -35.78 -32.98
N LEU A 21 -8.19 -34.74 -32.85
CA LEU A 21 -7.41 -34.43 -31.65
C LEU A 21 -8.40 -33.88 -30.62
N SER A 22 -8.90 -34.73 -29.74
CA SER A 22 -9.63 -34.33 -28.53
C SER A 22 -8.65 -33.55 -27.64
N ALA A 23 -8.69 -32.23 -27.70
CA ALA A 23 -8.08 -31.39 -26.70
C ALA A 23 -8.81 -31.66 -25.37
N LEU A 24 -8.25 -32.51 -24.54
CA LEU A 24 -8.55 -32.54 -23.12
C LEU A 24 -8.15 -31.16 -22.57
N LEU A 25 -9.15 -30.32 -22.36
CA LEU A 25 -9.04 -29.18 -21.45
C LEU A 25 -8.75 -29.74 -20.05
N SER A 26 -7.49 -30.00 -19.78
CA SER A 26 -7.00 -30.02 -18.42
C SER A 26 -7.15 -28.60 -17.92
N GLY A 27 -8.26 -28.30 -17.26
CA GLY A 27 -8.39 -27.15 -16.41
C GLY A 27 -7.30 -27.23 -15.36
N GLY A 28 -6.13 -26.67 -15.67
CA GLY A 28 -5.12 -26.39 -14.68
C GLY A 28 -5.77 -25.41 -13.71
N MET A 29 -6.03 -25.85 -12.48
CA MET A 29 -6.18 -24.92 -11.37
C MET A 29 -4.91 -24.08 -11.41
N ALA A 30 -5.05 -22.84 -11.88
CA ALA A 30 -4.00 -21.85 -11.77
C ALA A 30 -3.67 -21.77 -10.28
N MET A 31 -2.41 -21.99 -9.97
CA MET A 31 -1.90 -21.85 -8.61
C MET A 31 -2.12 -20.39 -8.19
N ALA A 32 -3.10 -20.16 -7.33
CA ALA A 32 -3.46 -18.83 -6.79
C ALA A 32 -2.42 -18.32 -5.77
N ASP A 33 -1.15 -18.71 -5.93
CA ASP A 33 -0.10 -18.48 -4.93
C ASP A 33 0.94 -17.45 -5.37
N ALA A 34 0.85 -16.93 -6.59
CA ALA A 34 1.81 -15.96 -7.12
C ALA A 34 1.13 -14.60 -7.34
N SER A 35 1.71 -13.55 -6.75
CA SER A 35 1.35 -12.18 -7.11
C SER A 35 1.84 -11.84 -8.52
N GLU A 36 1.13 -10.93 -9.17
CA GLU A 36 1.47 -10.41 -10.49
C GLU A 36 1.88 -8.94 -10.36
N TRP A 37 3.05 -8.60 -10.91
CA TRP A 37 3.47 -7.22 -11.04
C TRP A 37 2.85 -6.57 -12.28
N ARG A 38 2.25 -5.42 -12.08
CA ARG A 38 1.63 -4.61 -13.12
C ARG A 38 2.17 -3.18 -13.05
N VAL A 39 1.86 -2.39 -14.08
CA VAL A 39 2.26 -0.99 -14.19
C VAL A 39 1.07 -0.18 -14.64
N MET A 40 0.82 0.94 -13.98
CA MET A 40 -0.05 1.99 -14.48
C MET A 40 0.79 3.21 -14.85
N GLU A 41 0.35 3.97 -15.84
CA GLU A 41 0.95 5.25 -16.21
C GLU A 41 0.15 6.37 -15.57
N ALA A 42 0.80 7.10 -14.67
CA ALA A 42 0.20 8.25 -14.01
C ALA A 42 0.03 9.42 -14.99
N ALA A 43 -0.80 10.41 -14.64
CA ALA A 43 -1.10 11.54 -15.51
C ALA A 43 0.12 12.38 -15.95
N ASP A 44 1.20 12.33 -15.18
CA ASP A 44 2.48 12.98 -15.49
C ASP A 44 3.45 12.08 -16.28
N GLY A 45 3.02 10.87 -16.68
CA GLY A 45 3.80 9.88 -17.40
C GLY A 45 4.68 8.99 -16.53
N THR A 46 4.63 9.15 -15.21
CA THR A 46 5.35 8.26 -14.28
C THR A 46 4.76 6.85 -14.34
N ARG A 47 5.64 5.86 -14.41
CA ARG A 47 5.26 4.45 -14.40
C ARG A 47 5.20 3.96 -12.97
N VAL A 48 3.99 3.86 -12.41
CA VAL A 48 3.75 3.38 -11.05
C VAL A 48 3.54 1.86 -11.08
N HIS A 49 4.39 1.14 -10.37
CA HIS A 49 4.30 -0.30 -10.25
C HIS A 49 3.33 -0.66 -9.13
N TYR A 50 2.52 -1.69 -9.37
CA TYR A 50 1.67 -2.26 -8.36
C TYR A 50 1.65 -3.77 -8.41
N GLN A 51 1.41 -4.38 -7.30
CA GLN A 51 1.30 -5.82 -7.14
C GLN A 51 -0.17 -6.20 -7.06
N TYR A 52 -0.53 -7.30 -7.70
CA TYR A 52 -1.88 -7.86 -7.69
C TYR A 52 -1.83 -9.30 -7.22
N TRP A 53 -2.63 -9.64 -6.24
CA TRP A 53 -2.89 -10.99 -5.77
C TRP A 53 -4.33 -11.36 -6.11
N ALA A 54 -4.48 -12.27 -7.06
CA ALA A 54 -5.79 -12.66 -7.57
C ALA A 54 -6.56 -13.51 -6.56
N ALA A 55 -7.84 -13.23 -6.37
CA ALA A 55 -8.72 -14.15 -5.66
C ALA A 55 -8.93 -15.45 -6.47
N ASN A 56 -9.21 -16.55 -5.79
CA ASN A 56 -9.50 -17.85 -6.43
C ASN A 56 -10.77 -17.83 -7.27
N ASN A 57 -11.72 -16.95 -6.94
CA ASN A 57 -12.99 -16.75 -7.62
C ASN A 57 -13.22 -15.25 -7.85
N GLN A 58 -14.33 -14.87 -8.47
CA GLN A 58 -14.70 -13.47 -8.55
C GLN A 58 -14.89 -12.92 -7.13
N PRO A 59 -14.11 -11.90 -6.73
CA PRO A 59 -14.20 -11.34 -5.39
C PRO A 59 -15.47 -10.53 -5.22
N HIS A 60 -16.07 -10.57 -4.04
CA HIS A 60 -17.10 -9.62 -3.63
C HIS A 60 -16.53 -8.38 -2.95
N THR A 61 -15.29 -8.48 -2.50
CA THR A 61 -14.56 -7.35 -1.94
C THR A 61 -13.11 -7.40 -2.43
N THR A 62 -12.57 -6.25 -2.72
CA THR A 62 -11.17 -6.02 -3.07
C THR A 62 -10.52 -5.17 -1.99
N VAL A 63 -9.24 -5.43 -1.69
CA VAL A 63 -8.47 -4.65 -0.73
C VAL A 63 -7.31 -3.97 -1.45
N GLN A 64 -7.26 -2.65 -1.39
CA GLN A 64 -6.14 -1.86 -1.87
C GLN A 64 -5.27 -1.46 -0.69
N ILE A 65 -4.00 -1.88 -0.69
CA ILE A 65 -3.04 -1.62 0.37
C ILE A 65 -2.16 -0.43 -0.02
N VAL A 66 -2.08 0.54 0.89
CA VAL A 66 -1.23 1.74 0.84
C VAL A 66 -0.15 1.58 1.90
N HIS A 67 1.06 1.27 1.49
CA HIS A 67 2.15 0.91 2.38
C HIS A 67 2.77 2.11 3.12
N GLY A 68 3.58 1.85 4.14
CA GLY A 68 4.23 2.86 4.97
C GLY A 68 5.48 3.47 4.35
N ALA A 69 6.14 4.33 5.11
CA ALA A 69 7.37 4.99 4.71
C ALA A 69 8.55 4.03 4.68
N ALA A 70 9.44 4.19 3.70
CA ALA A 70 10.67 3.42 3.53
C ALA A 70 10.46 1.89 3.58
N GLU A 71 9.38 1.45 2.93
CA GLU A 71 9.05 0.04 2.71
C GLU A 71 8.47 -0.16 1.30
N HIS A 72 7.84 -1.30 1.00
CA HIS A 72 7.28 -1.60 -0.31
C HIS A 72 6.16 -2.64 -0.22
N SER A 73 5.33 -2.73 -1.28
CA SER A 73 4.17 -3.62 -1.37
C SER A 73 4.47 -5.10 -1.13
N GLY A 74 5.67 -5.56 -1.47
CA GLY A 74 6.07 -6.97 -1.30
C GLY A 74 6.07 -7.44 0.16
N ARG A 75 6.13 -6.54 1.15
CA ARG A 75 6.06 -6.88 2.57
C ARG A 75 4.67 -7.34 3.01
N TYR A 76 3.66 -7.08 2.20
CA TYR A 76 2.27 -7.47 2.45
C TYR A 76 1.90 -8.82 1.85
N ASP A 77 2.82 -9.55 1.21
CA ASP A 77 2.55 -10.83 0.54
C ASP A 77 1.88 -11.86 1.46
N ARG A 78 2.30 -11.97 2.71
CA ARG A 78 1.70 -12.87 3.71
C ARG A 78 0.24 -12.52 3.98
N PHE A 79 -0.06 -11.24 4.21
CA PHE A 79 -1.41 -10.76 4.47
C PHE A 79 -2.29 -10.87 3.23
N ALA A 80 -1.77 -10.50 2.06
CA ALA A 80 -2.49 -10.64 0.80
C ALA A 80 -2.87 -12.11 0.51
N LYS A 81 -1.97 -13.04 0.74
CA LYS A 81 -2.25 -14.49 0.59
C LYS A 81 -3.28 -14.99 1.60
N PHE A 82 -3.22 -14.49 2.84
CA PHE A 82 -4.24 -14.77 3.83
C PHE A 82 -5.62 -14.31 3.33
N LEU A 83 -5.76 -13.07 2.88
CA LEU A 83 -7.00 -12.55 2.33
C LEU A 83 -7.46 -13.32 1.07
N ASN A 84 -6.53 -13.67 0.17
CA ASN A 84 -6.86 -14.49 -1.01
C ASN A 84 -7.46 -15.83 -0.64
N SER A 85 -6.96 -16.48 0.41
CA SER A 85 -7.48 -17.76 0.87
C SER A 85 -8.94 -17.66 1.35
N HIS A 86 -9.40 -16.44 1.65
CA HIS A 86 -10.77 -16.10 2.04
C HIS A 86 -11.59 -15.43 0.92
N GLY A 87 -11.05 -15.38 -0.30
CA GLY A 87 -11.79 -14.95 -1.49
C GLY A 87 -11.65 -13.47 -1.85
N TYR A 88 -10.78 -12.73 -1.18
CA TYR A 88 -10.49 -11.32 -1.48
C TYR A 88 -9.41 -11.21 -2.55
N ALA A 89 -9.54 -10.26 -3.48
CA ALA A 89 -8.43 -9.83 -4.33
C ALA A 89 -7.70 -8.66 -3.66
N VAL A 90 -6.37 -8.62 -3.79
CA VAL A 90 -5.54 -7.61 -3.13
C VAL A 90 -4.69 -6.88 -4.15
N TYR A 91 -4.55 -5.58 -3.99
CA TYR A 91 -3.74 -4.69 -4.80
C TYR A 91 -2.86 -3.85 -3.88
N ALA A 92 -1.63 -3.55 -4.28
CA ALA A 92 -0.76 -2.64 -3.55
C ALA A 92 0.22 -1.95 -4.50
N THR A 93 0.28 -0.62 -4.49
CA THR A 93 1.32 0.13 -5.21
C THR A 93 2.67 -0.02 -4.51
N ASP A 94 3.75 0.16 -5.26
CA ASP A 94 4.96 0.74 -4.70
C ASP A 94 4.87 2.26 -4.92
N HIS A 95 4.89 3.05 -3.87
CA HIS A 95 4.86 4.51 -3.99
C HIS A 95 6.05 5.04 -4.77
N ARG A 96 5.93 6.23 -5.35
CA ARG A 96 7.07 6.91 -5.99
C ARG A 96 8.26 7.00 -5.03
N GLY A 97 9.46 6.69 -5.52
CA GLY A 97 10.67 6.61 -4.70
C GLY A 97 10.73 5.41 -3.76
N HIS A 98 9.83 4.44 -3.93
CA HIS A 98 9.80 3.20 -3.14
C HIS A 98 9.75 1.98 -4.06
N GLY A 99 10.28 0.86 -3.56
CA GLY A 99 10.22 -0.43 -4.24
C GLY A 99 10.65 -0.37 -5.71
N ARG A 100 9.71 -0.63 -6.63
CA ARG A 100 9.94 -0.62 -8.08
C ARG A 100 9.57 0.69 -8.77
N THR A 101 8.92 1.62 -8.08
CA THR A 101 8.49 2.90 -8.65
C THR A 101 9.54 3.97 -8.41
N LEU A 102 10.67 3.83 -9.10
CA LEU A 102 11.72 4.83 -9.10
C LEU A 102 11.39 5.95 -10.10
N VAL A 103 11.70 7.18 -9.73
CA VAL A 103 11.38 8.36 -10.54
C VAL A 103 12.65 9.08 -11.02
N ARG A 104 12.81 10.34 -10.72
CA ARG A 104 13.82 11.24 -11.30
C ARG A 104 15.27 10.77 -11.18
N SER A 105 15.71 10.36 -9.99
CA SER A 105 17.09 9.94 -9.73
C SER A 105 17.33 8.45 -9.93
N GLU A 106 16.25 7.67 -10.10
CA GLU A 106 16.29 6.20 -10.08
C GLU A 106 16.82 5.64 -8.74
N GLU A 107 16.71 6.42 -7.66
CA GLU A 107 17.11 6.04 -6.29
C GLU A 107 15.90 6.00 -5.36
N LEU A 108 15.96 5.13 -4.36
CA LEU A 108 14.97 5.09 -3.28
C LEU A 108 15.00 6.40 -2.48
N GLY A 109 13.84 6.83 -1.99
CA GLY A 109 13.73 8.07 -1.22
C GLY A 109 13.62 9.35 -2.04
N ASP A 110 13.75 9.28 -3.39
CA ASP A 110 13.43 10.39 -4.30
C ASP A 110 12.10 10.12 -5.00
N ALA A 111 11.03 10.74 -4.53
CA ALA A 111 9.69 10.62 -5.10
C ALA A 111 9.35 11.72 -6.12
N GLY A 112 10.31 12.59 -6.44
CA GLY A 112 10.10 13.77 -7.29
C GLY A 112 9.31 14.89 -6.59
N PRO A 113 9.11 16.03 -7.27
CA PRO A 113 8.39 17.16 -6.71
C PRO A 113 6.89 16.87 -6.56
N ASP A 114 6.23 17.56 -5.63
CA ASP A 114 4.79 17.40 -5.33
C ASP A 114 4.40 15.96 -4.96
N SER A 115 5.36 15.26 -4.34
CA SER A 115 5.29 13.81 -4.11
C SER A 115 4.06 13.39 -3.28
N TRP A 116 3.66 14.17 -2.26
CA TRP A 116 2.47 13.89 -1.47
C TRP A 116 1.20 13.84 -2.32
N ASN A 117 0.99 14.87 -3.14
CA ASN A 117 -0.17 14.91 -4.03
C ASN A 117 -0.15 13.78 -5.06
N HIS A 118 1.03 13.40 -5.53
CA HIS A 118 1.19 12.28 -6.44
C HIS A 118 0.87 10.94 -5.76
N PHE A 119 1.29 10.72 -4.51
CA PHE A 119 0.92 9.52 -3.77
C PHE A 119 -0.60 9.34 -3.70
N VAL A 120 -1.32 10.38 -3.27
CA VAL A 120 -2.78 10.31 -3.17
C VAL A 120 -3.43 10.08 -4.53
N LYS A 121 -2.97 10.77 -5.60
CA LYS A 121 -3.52 10.62 -6.95
C LYS A 121 -3.24 9.24 -7.56
N ASP A 122 -2.07 8.68 -7.30
CA ASP A 122 -1.71 7.35 -7.78
C ASP A 122 -2.60 6.28 -7.12
N GLU A 123 -2.91 6.42 -5.82
CA GLU A 123 -3.85 5.53 -5.13
C GLU A 123 -5.28 5.69 -5.67
N MET A 124 -5.75 6.91 -5.91
CA MET A 124 -7.06 7.17 -6.53
C MET A 124 -7.15 6.57 -7.94
N GLN A 125 -6.07 6.64 -8.72
CA GLN A 125 -6.01 6.03 -10.05
C GLN A 125 -6.04 4.51 -9.97
N LEU A 126 -5.32 3.89 -9.03
CA LEU A 126 -5.39 2.44 -8.82
C LEU A 126 -6.80 2.00 -8.40
N SER A 127 -7.46 2.77 -7.52
CA SER A 127 -8.87 2.50 -7.16
C SER A 127 -9.79 2.49 -8.39
N GLY A 128 -9.61 3.44 -9.31
CA GLY A 128 -10.35 3.45 -10.58
C GLY A 128 -10.10 2.20 -11.42
N ILE A 129 -8.86 1.75 -11.51
CA ILE A 129 -8.49 0.50 -12.21
C ILE A 129 -9.14 -0.72 -11.54
N ILE A 130 -9.17 -0.77 -10.21
CA ILE A 130 -9.80 -1.87 -9.46
C ILE A 130 -11.30 -1.88 -9.71
N ARG A 131 -11.96 -0.73 -9.65
CA ARG A 131 -13.41 -0.61 -9.94
C ARG A 131 -13.76 -1.06 -11.36
N ASP A 132 -12.93 -0.73 -12.34
CA ASP A 132 -13.12 -1.18 -13.74
C ASP A 132 -12.95 -2.70 -13.89
N GLN A 133 -12.03 -3.31 -13.13
CA GLN A 133 -11.79 -4.76 -13.15
C GLN A 133 -12.82 -5.55 -12.35
N HIS A 134 -13.36 -4.96 -11.30
CA HIS A 134 -14.30 -5.60 -10.34
C HIS A 134 -15.51 -4.68 -10.06
N PRO A 135 -16.36 -4.39 -11.06
CA PRO A 135 -17.41 -3.40 -10.94
C PRO A 135 -18.51 -3.75 -9.92
N ASP A 136 -18.64 -5.03 -9.58
CA ASP A 136 -19.63 -5.53 -8.62
C ASP A 136 -19.03 -5.81 -7.24
N ALA A 137 -17.73 -5.54 -7.03
CA ALA A 137 -17.06 -5.79 -5.76
C ALA A 137 -16.92 -4.51 -4.94
N ASP A 138 -17.04 -4.64 -3.62
CA ASP A 138 -16.66 -3.58 -2.70
C ASP A 138 -15.16 -3.29 -2.77
N LEU A 139 -14.75 -2.06 -2.55
CA LEU A 139 -13.36 -1.64 -2.49
C LEU A 139 -13.03 -1.06 -1.11
N VAL A 140 -12.12 -1.72 -0.41
CA VAL A 140 -11.62 -1.27 0.89
C VAL A 140 -10.18 -0.79 0.74
N LEU A 141 -9.90 0.43 1.22
CA LEU A 141 -8.56 0.98 1.29
C LEU A 141 -7.93 0.64 2.64
N PHE A 142 -6.77 -0.02 2.63
CA PHE A 142 -5.99 -0.34 3.82
C PHE A 142 -4.73 0.51 3.82
N GLY A 143 -4.63 1.50 4.71
CA GLY A 143 -3.45 2.35 4.85
C GLY A 143 -2.65 2.02 6.11
N HIS A 144 -1.33 1.82 5.95
CA HIS A 144 -0.42 1.61 7.08
C HIS A 144 0.58 2.77 7.22
N SER A 145 0.78 3.28 8.43
CA SER A 145 1.78 4.32 8.73
C SER A 145 1.64 5.55 7.80
N MET A 146 2.66 5.94 7.04
CA MET A 146 2.56 6.97 5.99
C MET A 146 1.35 6.70 5.07
N GLY A 147 1.13 5.47 4.68
CA GLY A 147 -0.03 5.07 3.87
C GLY A 147 -1.37 5.34 4.55
N SER A 148 -1.42 5.32 5.89
CA SER A 148 -2.64 5.68 6.62
C SER A 148 -2.94 7.18 6.54
N PHE A 149 -1.92 8.03 6.49
CA PHE A 149 -2.09 9.47 6.27
C PHE A 149 -2.47 9.78 4.82
N ILE A 150 -1.89 9.06 3.85
CA ILE A 150 -2.32 9.11 2.44
C ILE A 150 -3.79 8.71 2.32
N ALA A 151 -4.21 7.64 3.01
CA ALA A 151 -5.60 7.19 3.02
C ALA A 151 -6.56 8.19 3.70
N GLN A 152 -6.14 8.87 4.79
CA GLN A 152 -6.89 9.98 5.38
C GLN A 152 -7.05 11.13 4.38
N ASP A 153 -6.01 11.49 3.62
CA ASP A 153 -6.10 12.54 2.59
C ASP A 153 -6.97 12.09 1.40
N TYR A 154 -6.86 10.82 1.01
CA TYR A 154 -7.70 10.23 -0.03
C TYR A 154 -9.19 10.44 0.22
N ILE A 155 -9.68 10.12 1.43
CA ILE A 155 -11.11 10.22 1.77
C ILE A 155 -11.61 11.67 1.85
N THR A 156 -10.73 12.67 1.91
CA THR A 156 -11.12 14.08 1.80
C THR A 156 -11.27 14.54 0.35
N ARG A 157 -10.73 13.78 -0.63
CA ARG A 157 -10.68 14.17 -2.05
C ARG A 157 -11.66 13.38 -2.92
N GLN A 158 -11.74 12.07 -2.73
CA GLN A 158 -12.54 11.17 -3.59
C GLN A 158 -13.08 9.96 -2.82
N PRO A 159 -13.83 10.20 -1.73
CA PRO A 159 -14.32 9.13 -0.87
C PRO A 159 -15.30 8.16 -1.57
N GLU A 160 -16.00 8.61 -2.60
CA GLU A 160 -17.05 7.87 -3.31
C GLU A 160 -16.54 6.62 -4.05
N GLN A 161 -15.23 6.45 -4.16
CA GLN A 161 -14.65 5.23 -4.73
C GLN A 161 -14.52 4.10 -3.70
N LEU A 162 -14.71 4.37 -2.41
CA LEU A 162 -14.45 3.41 -1.34
C LEU A 162 -15.76 2.96 -0.67
N ASP A 163 -15.82 1.69 -0.31
CA ASP A 163 -16.88 1.10 0.52
C ASP A 163 -16.42 0.89 1.96
N GLY A 164 -15.12 1.07 2.23
CA GLY A 164 -14.56 1.00 3.57
C GLY A 164 -13.11 1.46 3.63
N LEU A 165 -12.67 1.79 4.83
CA LEU A 165 -11.33 2.28 5.15
C LEU A 165 -10.76 1.55 6.35
N ILE A 166 -9.52 1.06 6.25
CA ILE A 166 -8.76 0.53 7.38
C ILE A 166 -7.52 1.38 7.58
N LEU A 167 -7.30 1.87 8.77
CA LEU A 167 -6.14 2.66 9.17
C LEU A 167 -5.33 1.89 10.21
N SER A 168 -4.10 1.55 9.89
CA SER A 168 -3.16 0.81 10.75
C SER A 168 -1.93 1.65 11.06
N GLY A 169 -1.53 1.73 12.33
CA GLY A 169 -0.35 2.50 12.71
C GLY A 169 -0.52 4.00 12.40
N THR A 170 -1.66 4.56 12.76
CA THR A 170 -2.12 5.89 12.36
C THR A 170 -2.13 6.90 13.51
N ALA A 171 -2.33 8.17 13.19
CA ALA A 171 -2.37 9.26 14.17
C ALA A 171 -3.19 10.46 13.69
N TYR A 172 -3.59 11.29 14.65
CA TYR A 172 -4.08 12.63 14.42
C TYR A 172 -3.44 13.59 15.41
N GLY A 173 -3.04 14.77 14.96
CA GLY A 173 -2.43 15.78 15.78
C GLY A 173 -2.55 17.16 15.15
N PRO A 174 -2.08 18.21 15.81
CA PRO A 174 -2.03 19.54 15.22
C PRO A 174 -1.18 19.54 13.95
N PRO A 175 -1.42 20.48 13.03
CA PRO A 175 -0.55 20.63 11.86
C PRO A 175 0.90 20.88 12.30
N PRO A 176 1.89 20.48 11.48
CA PRO A 176 3.28 20.79 11.74
C PRO A 176 3.50 22.29 11.95
N PRO A 177 4.32 22.69 12.93
CA PRO A 177 4.54 24.11 13.20
C PRO A 177 5.25 24.80 12.02
N GLN A 178 4.93 26.08 11.80
CA GLN A 178 5.39 26.84 10.63
C GLN A 178 6.92 26.93 10.52
N ASP A 179 7.62 27.05 11.65
CA ASP A 179 9.09 27.09 11.67
C ASP A 179 9.72 25.79 11.19
N LEU A 180 9.10 24.62 11.45
CA LEU A 180 9.50 23.35 10.87
C LEU A 180 9.28 23.35 9.35
N LEU A 181 8.12 23.76 8.88
CA LEU A 181 7.82 23.82 7.44
C LEU A 181 8.79 24.76 6.71
N ASP A 182 9.11 25.92 7.29
CA ASP A 182 10.08 26.88 6.74
C ASP A 182 11.49 26.26 6.66
N ALA A 183 11.92 25.53 7.71
CA ALA A 183 13.21 24.84 7.72
C ALA A 183 13.28 23.71 6.67
N LEU A 184 12.21 22.95 6.50
CA LEU A 184 12.11 21.90 5.48
C LEU A 184 12.15 22.48 4.06
N ASN A 185 11.44 23.58 3.82
CA ASN A 185 11.47 24.29 2.54
C ASN A 185 12.89 24.76 2.21
N ALA A 186 13.57 25.40 3.15
CA ALA A 186 14.94 25.89 2.93
C ALA A 186 15.92 24.74 2.60
N ARG A 187 15.81 23.58 3.28
CA ARG A 187 16.64 22.41 2.99
C ARG A 187 16.35 21.79 1.63
N ALA A 188 15.06 21.70 1.25
CA ALA A 188 14.65 21.19 -0.03
C ALA A 188 15.07 22.11 -1.20
N GLU A 189 15.09 23.44 -0.99
CA GLU A 189 15.59 24.40 -1.98
C GLU A 189 17.12 24.31 -2.15
N GLU A 190 17.87 24.12 -1.07
CA GLU A 190 19.33 24.06 -1.09
C GLU A 190 19.83 22.72 -1.67
N ALA A 191 19.26 21.60 -1.22
CA ALA A 191 19.73 20.26 -1.56
C ALA A 191 18.55 19.26 -1.65
N PRO A 192 17.70 19.33 -2.69
CA PRO A 192 16.45 18.57 -2.76
C PRO A 192 16.65 17.05 -2.68
N LEU A 193 17.75 16.53 -3.25
CA LEU A 193 18.02 15.08 -3.33
C LEU A 193 18.90 14.57 -2.18
N ALA A 194 19.41 15.44 -1.31
CA ALA A 194 20.21 14.98 -0.17
C ALA A 194 19.32 14.29 0.87
N ASP A 195 19.88 13.29 1.54
CA ASP A 195 19.22 12.59 2.63
C ASP A 195 18.82 13.57 3.76
N SER A 196 17.61 13.43 4.25
CA SER A 196 17.08 14.30 5.29
C SER A 196 17.53 13.84 6.69
N GLU A 197 18.32 14.66 7.36
CA GLU A 197 18.69 14.45 8.77
C GLU A 197 17.47 14.51 9.71
N ILE A 198 16.44 15.31 9.34
CA ILE A 198 15.21 15.42 10.11
C ILE A 198 14.46 14.08 10.08
N TRP A 199 14.39 13.44 8.90
CA TRP A 199 13.76 12.13 8.77
C TRP A 199 14.48 11.04 9.59
N ALA A 200 15.81 10.98 9.49
CA ALA A 200 16.61 10.06 10.28
C ALA A 200 16.44 10.27 11.80
N GLY A 201 16.27 11.52 12.23
CA GLY A 201 15.99 11.87 13.62
C GLY A 201 14.67 11.30 14.14
N ILE A 202 13.62 11.33 13.34
CA ILE A 202 12.30 10.80 13.70
C ILE A 202 12.37 9.30 14.01
N PHE A 203 12.98 8.50 13.16
CA PHE A 203 13.12 7.06 13.40
C PHE A 203 14.00 6.74 14.62
N THR A 204 15.03 7.55 14.84
CA THR A 204 15.84 7.43 16.06
C THR A 204 14.99 7.67 17.30
N ASP A 205 14.13 8.69 17.29
CA ASP A 205 13.26 9.02 18.42
C ASP A 205 12.20 7.94 18.66
N PHE A 206 11.62 7.35 17.61
CA PHE A 206 10.68 6.24 17.71
C PHE A 206 11.32 4.99 18.34
N ASN A 207 12.62 4.77 18.14
CA ASN A 207 13.29 3.58 18.68
C ASN A 207 13.73 3.71 20.14
N LYS A 208 13.92 4.93 20.66
CA LYS A 208 14.39 5.19 22.05
C LYS A 208 13.66 4.42 23.15
N PRO A 209 12.32 4.23 23.11
CA PRO A 209 11.62 3.46 24.14
C PRO A 209 11.95 1.97 24.14
N PHE A 210 12.54 1.44 23.07
CA PHE A 210 12.73 0.00 22.84
C PHE A 210 14.18 -0.44 22.83
N SER A 211 15.12 0.47 22.54
CA SER A 211 16.55 0.18 22.47
C SER A 211 17.37 1.44 22.67
N ASP A 212 18.52 1.31 23.37
CA ASP A 212 19.51 2.38 23.49
C ASP A 212 20.34 2.56 22.21
N GLU A 213 20.32 1.56 21.30
CA GLU A 213 21.02 1.59 20.03
C GLU A 213 20.07 2.04 18.90
N PRO A 214 20.59 2.72 17.87
CA PRO A 214 19.81 3.01 16.67
C PRO A 214 19.32 1.71 16.01
N GLY A 215 18.03 1.66 15.68
CA GLY A 215 17.45 0.45 15.11
C GLY A 215 15.98 0.63 14.71
N PHE A 216 15.31 -0.48 14.51
CA PHE A 216 13.93 -0.56 14.08
C PHE A 216 13.08 -1.45 15.00
N GLU A 217 13.48 -1.58 16.26
CA GLU A 217 12.75 -2.37 17.27
C GLU A 217 11.33 -1.84 17.48
N TRP A 218 11.12 -0.55 17.27
CA TRP A 218 9.80 0.08 17.36
C TRP A 218 8.77 -0.48 16.37
N LEU A 219 9.21 -1.17 15.30
CA LEU A 219 8.31 -1.76 14.30
C LEU A 219 7.54 -2.96 14.85
N SER A 220 8.20 -3.87 15.56
CA SER A 220 7.57 -5.11 16.02
C SER A 220 8.32 -5.73 17.20
N ARG A 221 7.58 -6.48 18.03
CA ARG A 221 8.15 -7.39 19.05
C ARG A 221 8.78 -8.64 18.43
N ASP A 222 8.41 -8.98 17.18
CA ASP A 222 9.00 -10.12 16.48
C ASP A 222 10.35 -9.72 15.88
N GLU A 223 11.43 -10.05 16.59
CA GLU A 223 12.79 -9.75 16.13
C GLU A 223 13.13 -10.34 14.75
N ALA A 224 12.46 -11.43 14.34
CA ALA A 224 12.69 -11.99 13.01
C ALA A 224 12.11 -11.10 11.91
N GLU A 225 10.96 -10.48 12.16
CA GLU A 225 10.37 -9.49 11.23
C GLU A 225 11.20 -8.20 11.21
N VAL A 226 11.67 -7.70 12.35
CA VAL A 226 12.61 -6.55 12.40
C VAL A 226 13.88 -6.85 11.59
N ARG A 227 14.47 -8.04 11.76
CA ARG A 227 15.64 -8.45 10.96
C ARG A 227 15.35 -8.55 9.47
N LYS A 228 14.14 -8.96 9.07
CA LYS A 228 13.73 -8.95 7.64
C LYS A 228 13.73 -7.52 7.10
N TYR A 229 13.13 -6.58 7.83
CA TYR A 229 13.12 -5.17 7.44
C TYR A 229 14.54 -4.61 7.27
N VAL A 230 15.40 -4.81 8.27
CA VAL A 230 16.79 -4.32 8.26
C VAL A 230 17.64 -4.91 7.13
N ASN A 231 17.39 -6.16 6.74
CA ASN A 231 18.14 -6.85 5.69
C ASN A 231 17.52 -6.68 4.28
N ASP A 232 16.37 -6.06 4.18
CA ASP A 232 15.73 -5.81 2.90
C ASP A 232 16.30 -4.54 2.24
N PRO A 233 16.94 -4.65 1.07
CA PRO A 233 17.51 -3.49 0.39
C PRO A 233 16.47 -2.47 -0.09
N LEU A 234 15.20 -2.83 -0.08
CA LEU A 234 14.07 -1.96 -0.44
C LEU A 234 13.36 -1.36 0.78
N SER A 235 13.93 -1.55 1.99
CA SER A 235 13.38 -1.05 3.25
C SER A 235 14.39 -0.24 4.03
N GLY A 236 13.95 0.68 4.90
CA GLY A 236 14.80 1.44 5.81
C GLY A 236 15.70 2.49 5.15
N PHE A 237 15.46 2.87 3.92
CA PHE A 237 16.22 3.89 3.20
C PHE A 237 15.88 5.31 3.67
N ALA A 238 16.82 6.23 3.46
CA ALA A 238 16.62 7.64 3.78
C ALA A 238 15.67 8.32 2.78
N PHE A 239 14.88 9.26 3.27
CA PHE A 239 14.10 10.14 2.40
C PHE A 239 14.90 11.37 2.02
N SER A 240 14.75 11.84 0.78
CA SER A 240 15.29 13.11 0.32
C SER A 240 14.66 14.30 1.06
N ASN A 241 15.37 15.41 1.14
CA ASN A 241 14.82 16.65 1.73
C ASN A 241 13.53 17.09 1.04
N GLU A 242 13.40 16.91 -0.27
CA GLU A 242 12.20 17.26 -1.02
C GLU A 242 11.02 16.38 -0.63
N LEU A 243 11.21 15.06 -0.53
CA LEU A 243 10.16 14.14 -0.10
C LEU A 243 9.70 14.44 1.33
N VAL A 244 10.63 14.72 2.24
CA VAL A 244 10.28 15.05 3.64
C VAL A 244 9.52 16.37 3.73
N ARG A 245 9.93 17.39 2.97
CA ARG A 245 9.15 18.65 2.85
C ARG A 245 7.72 18.38 2.40
N ASP A 246 7.54 17.60 1.32
CA ASP A 246 6.23 17.30 0.74
C ASP A 246 5.36 16.47 1.68
N PHE A 247 5.97 15.53 2.41
CA PHE A 247 5.29 14.76 3.44
C PHE A 247 4.72 15.67 4.55
N PHE A 248 5.55 16.56 5.12
CA PHE A 248 5.09 17.46 6.19
C PHE A 248 4.11 18.51 5.70
N GLN A 249 4.25 18.98 4.45
CA GLN A 249 3.26 19.86 3.84
C GLN A 249 1.92 19.12 3.66
N GLY A 250 1.94 17.89 3.18
CA GLY A 250 0.75 17.03 3.09
C GLY A 250 0.08 16.82 4.44
N MET A 251 0.86 16.60 5.50
CA MET A 251 0.33 16.52 6.87
C MET A 251 -0.31 17.82 7.35
N ALA A 252 0.18 18.98 6.93
CA ALA A 252 -0.45 20.28 7.21
C ALA A 252 -1.78 20.41 6.45
N ASP A 253 -1.77 20.12 5.14
CA ASP A 253 -2.94 20.21 4.27
C ASP A 253 -4.06 19.24 4.67
N LEU A 254 -3.71 18.07 5.19
CA LEU A 254 -4.65 17.07 5.71
C LEU A 254 -5.48 17.60 6.90
N ARG A 255 -5.01 18.62 7.58
CA ARG A 255 -5.70 19.26 8.74
C ARG A 255 -6.56 20.46 8.34
N ASP A 256 -6.86 20.62 7.04
CA ASP A 256 -7.77 21.65 6.55
C ASP A 256 -9.23 21.28 6.89
N PRO A 257 -9.92 22.04 7.75
CA PRO A 257 -11.29 21.73 8.15
C PRO A 257 -12.31 21.76 6.99
N GLU A 258 -12.02 22.52 5.92
CA GLU A 258 -12.91 22.56 4.75
C GLU A 258 -12.82 21.24 3.96
N ARG A 259 -11.64 20.63 3.90
CA ARG A 259 -11.42 19.34 3.24
C ARG A 259 -11.99 18.18 4.06
N GLU A 260 -11.81 18.17 5.36
CA GLU A 260 -12.33 17.13 6.24
C GLU A 260 -13.86 17.00 6.19
N GLN A 261 -14.59 18.08 5.86
CA GLN A 261 -16.05 18.04 5.69
C GLN A 261 -16.52 17.21 4.48
N ASN A 262 -15.62 16.85 3.56
CA ASN A 262 -15.96 15.99 2.43
C ASN A 262 -16.03 14.50 2.82
N ILE A 263 -15.58 14.12 4.00
CA ILE A 263 -15.58 12.72 4.45
C ILE A 263 -17.04 12.29 4.67
N PRO A 264 -17.51 11.22 4.02
CA PRO A 264 -18.87 10.72 4.21
C PRO A 264 -19.07 10.24 5.65
N GLN A 265 -20.18 10.67 6.26
CA GLN A 265 -20.47 10.33 7.66
C GLN A 265 -20.84 8.85 7.86
N ASP A 266 -21.20 8.14 6.80
CA ASP A 266 -21.56 6.72 6.78
C ASP A 266 -20.44 5.81 6.28
N LEU A 267 -19.26 6.36 5.90
CA LEU A 267 -18.11 5.55 5.50
C LEU A 267 -17.70 4.60 6.63
N PRO A 268 -17.70 3.28 6.39
CA PRO A 268 -17.19 2.33 7.36
C PRO A 268 -15.67 2.50 7.55
N VAL A 269 -15.24 2.67 8.80
CA VAL A 269 -13.82 2.84 9.14
C VAL A 269 -13.43 1.88 10.25
N LEU A 270 -12.34 1.16 10.06
CA LEU A 270 -11.65 0.40 11.11
C LEU A 270 -10.30 1.03 11.42
N VAL A 271 -10.04 1.35 12.67
CA VAL A 271 -8.74 1.84 13.15
C VAL A 271 -8.09 0.75 13.99
N ILE A 272 -6.93 0.24 13.56
CA ILE A 272 -6.14 -0.74 14.30
C ILE A 272 -4.80 -0.15 14.73
N GLN A 273 -4.44 -0.36 16.00
CA GLN A 273 -3.26 0.29 16.58
C GLN A 273 -2.58 -0.57 17.64
N GLY A 274 -1.25 -0.60 17.64
CA GLY A 274 -0.47 -1.15 18.74
C GLY A 274 -0.44 -0.19 19.95
N GLU A 275 -0.62 -0.71 21.15
CA GLU A 275 -0.60 0.11 22.36
C GLU A 275 0.73 0.87 22.55
N LEU A 276 1.84 0.27 22.12
CA LEU A 276 3.18 0.84 22.25
C LEU A 276 3.72 1.41 20.92
N ASP A 277 2.84 1.73 19.98
CA ASP A 277 3.24 2.35 18.73
C ASP A 277 3.58 3.84 18.91
N PRO A 278 4.84 4.25 18.66
CA PRO A 278 5.25 5.64 18.82
C PRO A 278 4.62 6.59 17.80
N VAL A 279 4.15 6.11 16.64
CA VAL A 279 3.43 6.92 15.65
C VAL A 279 2.10 7.38 16.21
N GLY A 280 1.39 6.52 16.90
CA GLY A 280 0.14 6.82 17.59
C GLY A 280 0.31 7.50 18.95
N ASP A 281 1.53 7.87 19.31
CA ASP A 281 1.89 8.41 20.65
C ASP A 281 1.33 7.53 21.78
N ASN A 282 1.59 6.23 21.68
CA ASN A 282 1.07 5.22 22.60
C ASN A 282 -0.46 5.34 22.79
N LEU A 283 -1.19 5.40 21.69
CA LEU A 283 -2.64 5.57 21.53
C LEU A 283 -3.19 6.98 21.71
N GLU A 284 -2.46 7.94 22.24
CA GLU A 284 -3.02 9.29 22.48
C GLU A 284 -3.37 9.99 21.14
N ALA A 285 -2.48 9.95 20.15
CA ALA A 285 -2.74 10.54 18.85
C ALA A 285 -3.78 9.72 18.03
N THR A 286 -3.86 8.40 18.26
CA THR A 286 -4.89 7.56 17.64
C THR A 286 -6.28 7.83 18.22
N LYS A 287 -6.39 7.99 19.55
CA LYS A 287 -7.65 8.40 20.21
C LYS A 287 -8.08 9.80 19.77
N ALA A 288 -7.12 10.71 19.51
CA ALA A 288 -7.43 12.02 18.96
C ALA A 288 -8.06 11.89 17.55
N LEU A 289 -7.62 10.93 16.71
CA LEU A 289 -8.25 10.65 15.42
C LEU A 289 -9.70 10.17 15.59
N LEU A 290 -9.94 9.22 16.50
CA LEU A 290 -11.30 8.73 16.78
C LEU A 290 -12.21 9.86 17.26
N THR A 291 -11.69 10.73 18.14
CA THR A 291 -12.41 11.93 18.60
C THR A 291 -12.72 12.86 17.41
N ARG A 292 -11.76 13.04 16.50
CA ARG A 292 -11.96 13.88 15.31
C ARG A 292 -13.03 13.30 14.38
N PHE A 293 -13.04 12.00 14.15
CA PHE A 293 -14.09 11.35 13.36
C PHE A 293 -15.49 11.51 14.00
N ASP A 294 -15.58 11.39 15.32
CA ASP A 294 -16.83 11.66 16.05
C ASP A 294 -17.30 13.12 15.88
N GLU A 295 -16.39 14.10 16.00
CA GLU A 295 -16.68 15.54 15.75
C GLU A 295 -17.14 15.82 14.33
N LEU A 296 -16.62 15.09 13.34
CA LEU A 296 -17.04 15.16 11.93
C LEU A 296 -18.37 14.43 11.68
N GLY A 297 -18.87 13.68 12.65
CA GLY A 297 -20.14 12.98 12.59
C GLY A 297 -20.07 11.62 11.90
N LEU A 298 -18.89 11.00 11.79
CA LEU A 298 -18.77 9.65 11.28
C LEU A 298 -19.47 8.67 12.22
N SER A 299 -20.42 7.91 11.70
CA SER A 299 -21.30 7.04 12.50
C SER A 299 -20.90 5.55 12.49
N ASN A 300 -19.95 5.18 11.64
CA ASN A 300 -19.55 3.78 11.42
C ASN A 300 -18.03 3.62 11.59
N VAL A 301 -17.52 3.97 12.78
CA VAL A 301 -16.09 3.89 13.12
C VAL A 301 -15.90 2.85 14.21
N GLU A 302 -15.14 1.81 13.88
CA GLU A 302 -14.72 0.76 14.80
C GLU A 302 -13.21 0.88 15.07
N HIS A 303 -12.75 0.37 16.20
CA HIS A 303 -11.32 0.33 16.49
C HIS A 303 -10.95 -0.90 17.31
N GLU A 304 -9.70 -1.37 17.13
CA GLU A 304 -9.09 -2.43 17.92
C GLU A 304 -7.67 -2.01 18.33
N PHE A 305 -7.37 -2.12 19.61
CA PHE A 305 -6.05 -1.80 20.17
C PHE A 305 -5.41 -3.06 20.72
N TYR A 306 -4.17 -3.33 20.30
CA TYR A 306 -3.48 -4.55 20.65
C TYR A 306 -2.46 -4.31 21.75
N ASP A 307 -2.67 -4.96 22.90
CA ASP A 307 -1.85 -4.86 24.09
C ASP A 307 -0.36 -5.12 23.81
N ASN A 308 0.48 -4.20 24.25
CA ASN A 308 1.94 -4.23 24.07
C ASN A 308 2.42 -4.36 22.61
N ALA A 309 1.55 -4.36 21.59
CA ALA A 309 1.95 -4.38 20.20
C ALA A 309 2.59 -3.04 19.80
N ARG A 310 3.50 -3.12 18.85
CA ARG A 310 4.23 -2.00 18.27
C ARG A 310 3.59 -1.59 16.93
N HIS A 311 4.34 -0.95 16.07
CA HIS A 311 3.84 -0.27 14.89
C HIS A 311 3.28 -1.17 13.78
N GLU A 312 4.01 -2.23 13.40
CA GLU A 312 3.67 -3.09 12.27
C GLU A 312 2.80 -4.28 12.70
N LEU A 313 1.51 -4.07 12.92
CA LEU A 313 0.58 -5.08 13.43
C LEU A 313 0.55 -6.37 12.60
N LEU A 314 0.64 -6.26 11.27
CA LEU A 314 0.70 -7.42 10.36
C LEU A 314 2.00 -8.20 10.44
N ASN A 315 3.00 -7.67 11.12
CA ASN A 315 4.31 -8.27 11.37
C ASN A 315 4.58 -8.52 12.87
N GLU A 316 3.57 -8.31 13.72
CA GLU A 316 3.67 -8.52 15.16
C GLU A 316 3.62 -10.00 15.56
N THR A 317 3.93 -10.28 16.83
CA THR A 317 3.89 -11.64 17.38
C THR A 317 2.48 -12.22 17.40
N ASN A 318 1.46 -11.36 17.49
CA ASN A 318 0.03 -11.71 17.42
C ASN A 318 -0.62 -11.36 16.06
N ARG A 319 0.15 -11.29 14.96
CA ARG A 319 -0.34 -10.96 13.61
C ARG A 319 -1.50 -11.82 13.12
N GLU A 320 -1.59 -13.06 13.59
CA GLU A 320 -2.69 -13.96 13.20
C GLU A 320 -4.02 -13.49 13.80
N GLU A 321 -4.02 -13.00 15.03
CA GLU A 321 -5.16 -12.33 15.66
C GLU A 321 -5.56 -11.08 14.84
N VAL A 322 -4.61 -10.19 14.57
CA VAL A 322 -4.83 -8.99 13.76
C VAL A 322 -5.45 -9.31 12.40
N GLN A 323 -4.93 -10.34 11.70
CA GLN A 323 -5.45 -10.78 10.41
C GLN A 323 -6.90 -11.28 10.51
N GLN A 324 -7.25 -12.01 11.58
CA GLN A 324 -8.61 -12.49 11.81
C GLN A 324 -9.58 -11.37 12.14
N ASP A 325 -9.17 -10.37 12.92
CA ASP A 325 -10.01 -9.22 13.26
C ASP A 325 -10.29 -8.37 12.02
N VAL A 326 -9.26 -8.10 11.19
CA VAL A 326 -9.44 -7.43 9.90
C VAL A 326 -10.37 -8.22 8.98
N LEU A 327 -10.19 -9.54 8.87
CA LEU A 327 -11.07 -10.40 8.07
C LEU A 327 -12.52 -10.35 8.59
N GLY A 328 -12.72 -10.43 9.90
CA GLY A 328 -14.05 -10.37 10.52
C GLY A 328 -14.77 -9.06 10.22
N TRP A 329 -14.04 -7.94 10.22
CA TRP A 329 -14.58 -6.64 9.86
C TRP A 329 -14.93 -6.56 8.37
N LEU A 330 -14.02 -7.03 7.47
CA LEU A 330 -14.27 -7.10 6.02
C LEU A 330 -15.50 -7.95 5.69
N ASP A 331 -15.66 -9.12 6.32
CA ASP A 331 -16.84 -9.99 6.17
C ASP A 331 -18.13 -9.30 6.65
N GLY A 332 -18.02 -8.36 7.59
CA GLY A 332 -19.11 -7.56 8.12
C GLY A 332 -19.64 -6.51 7.14
N LEU A 333 -18.81 -5.98 6.24
CA LEU A 333 -19.19 -4.96 5.25
C LEU A 333 -20.11 -5.51 4.14
N THR A 334 -19.95 -6.78 3.80
CA THR A 334 -20.63 -7.43 2.65
C THR A 334 -22.09 -7.87 2.95
N ARG A 335 -22.78 -7.27 3.91
CA ARG A 335 -24.14 -7.66 4.31
C ARG A 335 -25.22 -6.65 3.99
#